data_f1de7c94b3f357439ec7de11aaa7c70c
#
_entry.id   f1de7c94b3f357439ec7de11aaa7c70c
#
_cell.length_a   1.000
_cell.length_b   1.000
_cell.length_c   1.000
_cell.angle_alpha   90.00
_cell.angle_beta   90.00
_cell.angle_gamma   90.00
#
_symmetry.space_group_name_H-M   'P 1'
#
loop_
_entity.id
_entity.type
_entity.pdbx_description
1 polymer ?
#
loop_
_entity_poly.entity_id
_entity_poly.type
_entity_poly.pdbx_seq_one_letter_code
_entity_poly.pdbx_strand_id
1 'polypeptide(L)'
;MAYDFKKEFKELYKPSCKPSILTIPPMSYIAVRGKGDPNIKGGEYQGAMPLLYGVAYTVKMSKKGPHEIEGYFDFVVPPLEGFWWQDPADGQIDYARKGDFNFISCIRLPDFVTRDDFDWAVSEAAAKKKLDFSAVEMLKVDEGLCVQCMHTGPYDGEPATIDAMHACAAEQGYAPDFSEARLHHEIYLSDPRKCAPEKLKTVIRHPIKPI
;
A
#
# COMPACT_ATOMS: atom_id res chain seq x y z
N MET A 1 19.33 -2.60 -16.11
CA MET A 1 18.76 -1.61 -15.17
C MET A 1 17.66 -2.32 -14.40
N ALA A 2 17.54 -2.16 -13.08
CA ALA A 2 16.49 -2.82 -12.30
C ALA A 2 15.11 -2.31 -12.73
N TYR A 3 14.14 -3.18 -12.83
CA TYR A 3 12.74 -2.85 -13.12
C TYR A 3 12.15 -1.99 -12.01
N ASP A 4 11.56 -0.85 -12.32
CA ASP A 4 10.99 0.08 -11.33
C ASP A 4 9.48 0.21 -11.57
N PHE A 5 8.68 -0.43 -10.72
CA PHE A 5 7.22 -0.43 -10.81
C PHE A 5 6.63 0.99 -10.92
N LYS A 6 7.21 1.98 -10.25
CA LYS A 6 6.77 3.38 -10.36
C LYS A 6 7.03 4.02 -11.72
N LYS A 7 7.95 3.47 -12.50
CA LYS A 7 8.25 3.95 -13.86
C LYS A 7 7.44 3.22 -14.92
N GLU A 8 7.22 1.92 -14.70
CA GLU A 8 6.50 1.06 -15.63
C GLU A 8 4.98 1.28 -15.53
N PHE A 9 4.45 1.43 -14.32
CA PHE A 9 3.02 1.66 -14.03
C PHE A 9 2.79 3.10 -13.56
N LYS A 10 3.14 4.08 -14.41
CA LYS A 10 3.03 5.51 -14.07
C LYS A 10 1.61 5.93 -13.71
N GLU A 11 0.63 5.37 -14.37
CA GLU A 11 -0.78 5.62 -14.10
C GLU A 11 -1.19 5.22 -12.68
N LEU A 12 -0.57 4.17 -12.11
CA LEU A 12 -0.87 3.69 -10.77
C LEU A 12 -0.06 4.42 -9.68
N TYR A 13 1.20 4.77 -9.97
CA TYR A 13 2.13 5.30 -8.97
C TYR A 13 2.47 6.79 -9.12
N LYS A 14 2.11 7.40 -10.23
CA LYS A 14 2.40 8.82 -10.51
C LYS A 14 1.24 9.52 -11.19
N PRO A 15 0.00 9.40 -10.66
CA PRO A 15 -1.11 10.17 -11.19
C PRO A 15 -0.85 11.67 -11.04
N SER A 16 -1.63 12.48 -11.71
CA SER A 16 -1.62 13.94 -11.51
C SER A 16 -2.31 14.32 -10.18
N CYS A 17 -2.19 15.61 -9.80
CA CYS A 17 -2.98 16.17 -8.71
C CYS A 17 -4.45 16.49 -9.14
N LYS A 18 -4.84 16.10 -10.34
CA LYS A 18 -6.26 16.10 -10.77
C LYS A 18 -6.78 14.67 -10.61
N PRO A 19 -7.94 14.47 -9.96
CA PRO A 19 -8.54 13.16 -9.84
C PRO A 19 -8.75 12.47 -11.19
N SER A 20 -8.57 11.16 -11.23
CA SER A 20 -8.80 10.32 -12.41
C SER A 20 -9.44 9.01 -12.02
N ILE A 21 -10.31 8.49 -12.89
CA ILE A 21 -10.98 7.19 -12.72
C ILE A 21 -10.24 6.16 -13.56
N LEU A 22 -9.96 4.99 -12.96
CA LEU A 22 -9.30 3.88 -13.64
C LEU A 22 -9.66 2.56 -12.98
N THR A 23 -9.44 1.46 -13.70
CA THR A 23 -9.56 0.11 -13.15
C THR A 23 -8.20 -0.39 -12.70
N ILE A 24 -8.11 -0.79 -11.44
CA ILE A 24 -6.90 -1.35 -10.85
C ILE A 24 -6.95 -2.87 -11.02
N PRO A 25 -5.92 -3.50 -11.64
CA PRO A 25 -5.89 -4.94 -11.74
C PRO A 25 -5.63 -5.59 -10.36
N PRO A 26 -6.03 -6.85 -10.17
CA PRO A 26 -5.66 -7.59 -8.98
C PRO A 26 -4.15 -7.64 -8.80
N MET A 27 -3.68 -7.38 -7.58
CA MET A 27 -2.26 -7.38 -7.24
C MET A 27 -2.00 -8.20 -5.98
N SER A 28 -0.80 -8.78 -5.89
CA SER A 28 -0.35 -9.51 -4.70
C SER A 28 0.60 -8.65 -3.88
N TYR A 29 0.51 -8.79 -2.56
CA TYR A 29 1.26 -8.00 -1.59
C TYR A 29 1.86 -8.88 -0.49
N ILE A 30 3.00 -8.48 0.04
CA ILE A 30 3.42 -8.79 1.40
C ILE A 30 2.60 -7.88 2.30
N ALA A 31 1.88 -8.41 3.28
CA ALA A 31 0.99 -7.61 4.11
C ALA A 31 1.14 -7.94 5.60
N VAL A 32 0.89 -6.94 6.44
CA VAL A 32 0.76 -7.06 7.89
C VAL A 32 -0.44 -6.21 8.33
N ARG A 33 -1.37 -6.83 9.05
CA ARG A 33 -2.54 -6.15 9.63
C ARG A 33 -2.23 -5.65 11.03
N GLY A 34 -2.85 -4.55 11.41
CA GLY A 34 -2.75 -4.01 12.75
C GLY A 34 -3.78 -2.94 13.04
N LYS A 35 -3.72 -2.40 14.25
CA LYS A 35 -4.61 -1.35 14.74
C LYS A 35 -3.82 -0.30 15.51
N GLY A 36 -4.29 0.95 15.48
CA GLY A 36 -3.80 2.05 16.31
C GLY A 36 -3.18 3.20 15.53
N ASP A 37 -2.73 4.20 16.27
CA ASP A 37 -2.12 5.41 15.72
C ASP A 37 -0.74 5.09 15.10
N PRO A 38 -0.52 5.34 13.80
CA PRO A 38 0.75 5.10 13.13
C PRO A 38 1.91 5.95 13.66
N ASN A 39 1.61 7.03 14.40
CA ASN A 39 2.62 7.91 14.99
C ASN A 39 3.16 7.41 16.33
N ILE A 40 2.55 6.41 16.95
CA ILE A 40 3.02 5.84 18.23
C ILE A 40 4.34 5.13 18.04
N LYS A 41 5.37 5.62 18.74
CA LYS A 41 6.70 5.00 18.72
C LYS A 41 6.65 3.58 19.32
N GLY A 42 7.10 2.60 18.53
CA GLY A 42 7.05 1.18 18.92
C GLY A 42 5.65 0.57 18.82
N GLY A 43 4.66 1.27 18.25
CA GLY A 43 3.33 0.73 17.97
C GLY A 43 3.33 -0.30 16.84
N GLU A 44 2.18 -0.94 16.63
CA GLU A 44 2.01 -2.02 15.66
C GLU A 44 2.40 -1.59 14.23
N TYR A 45 2.03 -0.37 13.82
CA TYR A 45 2.37 0.15 12.50
C TYR A 45 3.90 0.18 12.29
N GLN A 46 4.65 0.71 13.25
CA GLN A 46 6.12 0.74 13.15
C GLN A 46 6.73 -0.65 13.24
N GLY A 47 6.13 -1.55 14.02
CA GLY A 47 6.51 -2.96 14.13
C GLY A 47 6.35 -3.74 12.83
N ALA A 48 5.38 -3.38 11.98
CA ALA A 48 5.17 -4.01 10.68
C ALA A 48 6.31 -3.73 9.68
N MET A 49 6.97 -2.57 9.76
CA MET A 49 7.99 -2.15 8.78
C MET A 49 9.16 -3.13 8.64
N PRO A 50 9.85 -3.56 9.72
CA PRO A 50 10.95 -4.52 9.60
C PRO A 50 10.51 -5.88 9.05
N LEU A 51 9.25 -6.27 9.21
CA LEU A 51 8.70 -7.51 8.70
C LEU A 51 8.49 -7.40 7.19
N LEU A 52 7.76 -6.38 6.73
CA LEU A 52 7.48 -6.14 5.31
C LEU A 52 8.77 -6.02 4.48
N TYR A 53 9.66 -5.13 4.89
CA TYR A 53 10.94 -4.96 4.20
C TYR A 53 11.86 -6.16 4.35
N GLY A 54 11.74 -6.94 5.43
CA GLY A 54 12.44 -8.21 5.63
C GLY A 54 12.16 -9.18 4.48
N VAL A 55 10.89 -9.43 4.21
CA VAL A 55 10.46 -10.33 3.12
C VAL A 55 10.76 -9.72 1.76
N ALA A 56 10.42 -8.44 1.53
CA ALA A 56 10.63 -7.77 0.25
C ALA A 56 12.11 -7.81 -0.20
N TYR A 57 13.04 -7.55 0.72
CA TYR A 57 14.46 -7.63 0.42
C TYR A 57 14.98 -9.07 0.32
N THR A 58 14.37 -10.04 1.00
CA THR A 58 14.72 -11.46 0.83
C THR A 58 14.38 -11.92 -0.58
N VAL A 59 13.17 -11.62 -1.09
CA VAL A 59 12.77 -11.86 -2.47
C VAL A 59 13.72 -11.15 -3.44
N LYS A 60 13.96 -9.86 -3.26
CA LYS A 60 14.86 -9.08 -4.12
C LYS A 60 16.28 -9.66 -4.19
N MET A 61 16.77 -10.19 -3.11
CA MET A 61 18.15 -10.68 -2.99
C MET A 61 18.29 -12.20 -3.27
N SER A 62 17.20 -12.90 -3.61
CA SER A 62 17.22 -14.35 -3.93
C SER A 62 18.28 -14.69 -5.00
N LYS A 63 18.47 -13.80 -5.99
CA LYS A 63 19.50 -13.94 -7.03
C LYS A 63 20.94 -14.11 -6.54
N LYS A 64 21.20 -13.83 -5.27
CA LYS A 64 22.53 -13.99 -4.64
C LYS A 64 22.62 -15.24 -3.75
N GLY A 65 21.54 -15.95 -3.60
CA GLY A 65 21.42 -17.15 -2.77
C GLY A 65 21.19 -18.42 -3.61
N PRO A 66 21.01 -19.55 -2.96
CA PRO A 66 20.74 -20.82 -3.61
C PRO A 66 19.28 -21.00 -4.04
N HIS A 67 18.36 -20.16 -3.58
CA HIS A 67 16.95 -20.23 -3.96
C HIS A 67 16.72 -19.46 -5.25
N GLU A 68 16.44 -20.20 -6.31
CA GLU A 68 16.11 -19.64 -7.62
C GLU A 68 14.60 -19.47 -7.74
N ILE A 69 14.15 -18.23 -8.05
CA ILE A 69 12.74 -17.91 -8.31
C ILE A 69 12.55 -17.92 -9.83
N GLU A 70 11.64 -18.74 -10.32
CA GLU A 70 11.35 -18.80 -11.75
C GLU A 70 10.83 -17.47 -12.27
N GLY A 71 11.30 -17.03 -13.43
CA GLY A 71 10.91 -15.75 -14.03
C GLY A 71 11.47 -14.51 -13.32
N TYR A 72 12.38 -14.68 -12.35
CA TYR A 72 12.99 -13.56 -11.64
C TYR A 72 13.63 -12.54 -12.57
N PHE A 73 13.32 -11.27 -12.34
CA PHE A 73 14.07 -10.13 -12.88
C PHE A 73 14.45 -9.16 -11.76
N ASP A 74 15.58 -8.46 -11.93
CA ASP A 74 16.01 -7.49 -10.91
C ASP A 74 15.04 -6.29 -10.86
N PHE A 75 14.56 -5.94 -9.67
CA PHE A 75 13.56 -4.89 -9.48
C PHE A 75 13.91 -3.95 -8.32
N VAL A 76 13.36 -2.76 -8.34
CA VAL A 76 13.35 -1.84 -7.20
C VAL A 76 12.19 -2.25 -6.31
N VAL A 77 12.44 -2.43 -5.00
CA VAL A 77 11.36 -2.73 -4.05
C VAL A 77 10.29 -1.64 -4.20
N PRO A 78 9.03 -2.02 -4.44
CA PRO A 78 7.93 -1.08 -4.57
C PRO A 78 7.76 -0.20 -3.31
N PRO A 79 7.04 0.91 -3.41
CA PRO A 79 6.76 1.75 -2.26
C PRO A 79 5.98 0.98 -1.20
N LEU A 80 6.04 1.48 0.03
CA LEU A 80 5.12 1.09 1.08
C LEU A 80 3.73 1.60 0.70
N GLU A 81 2.72 0.77 0.94
CA GLU A 81 1.31 1.07 0.71
C GLU A 81 0.54 0.75 2.00
N GLY A 82 -0.63 1.35 2.17
CA GLY A 82 -1.48 1.10 3.32
C GLY A 82 -2.96 1.15 2.95
N PHE A 83 -3.72 0.14 3.39
CA PHE A 83 -5.17 0.20 3.39
C PHE A 83 -5.63 0.57 4.78
N TRP A 84 -6.54 1.55 4.88
CA TRP A 84 -6.95 2.14 6.14
C TRP A 84 -8.46 2.15 6.28
N TRP A 85 -8.94 1.94 7.50
CA TRP A 85 -10.34 2.13 7.86
C TRP A 85 -10.52 2.32 9.35
N GLN A 86 -11.67 2.83 9.70
CA GLN A 86 -12.24 2.78 11.05
C GLN A 86 -13.55 2.02 10.96
N ASP A 87 -13.99 1.42 12.04
CA ASP A 87 -15.24 0.68 12.05
C ASP A 87 -16.46 1.64 12.17
N PRO A 88 -17.51 1.49 11.29
CA PRO A 88 -17.58 0.56 10.17
C PRO A 88 -16.67 0.99 9.00
N ALA A 89 -16.29 0.02 8.13
CA ALA A 89 -15.44 0.25 6.96
C ALA A 89 -16.22 0.90 5.79
N ASP A 90 -16.80 2.07 6.04
CA ASP A 90 -17.67 2.84 5.13
C ASP A 90 -16.92 3.97 4.39
N GLY A 91 -15.61 4.05 4.59
CA GLY A 91 -14.75 5.06 3.99
C GLY A 91 -14.69 6.39 4.74
N GLN A 92 -15.41 6.52 5.85
CA GLN A 92 -15.27 7.68 6.72
C GLN A 92 -14.04 7.50 7.63
N ILE A 93 -13.12 8.45 7.59
CA ILE A 93 -11.90 8.48 8.38
C ILE A 93 -11.94 9.70 9.30
N ASP A 94 -11.96 9.47 10.60
CA ASP A 94 -11.80 10.53 11.60
C ASP A 94 -10.33 10.63 12.02
N TYR A 95 -9.64 11.59 11.44
CA TYR A 95 -8.20 11.84 11.70
C TYR A 95 -7.92 12.31 13.15
N ALA A 96 -8.95 12.71 13.92
CA ALA A 96 -8.80 13.03 15.33
C ALA A 96 -8.73 11.77 16.21
N ARG A 97 -9.23 10.62 15.72
CA ARG A 97 -9.27 9.36 16.45
C ARG A 97 -8.30 8.32 15.87
N LYS A 98 -7.03 8.69 15.67
CA LYS A 98 -6.01 7.82 15.05
C LYS A 98 -5.81 6.49 15.80
N GLY A 99 -6.10 6.44 17.10
CA GLY A 99 -6.07 5.20 17.88
C GLY A 99 -7.07 4.13 17.43
N ASP A 100 -8.12 4.52 16.71
CA ASP A 100 -9.16 3.63 16.19
C ASP A 100 -8.86 3.15 14.75
N PHE A 101 -7.75 3.59 14.15
CA PHE A 101 -7.37 3.14 12.82
C PHE A 101 -7.09 1.64 12.80
N ASN A 102 -7.74 0.94 11.89
CA ASN A 102 -7.30 -0.37 11.43
C ASN A 102 -6.47 -0.17 10.16
N PHE A 103 -5.46 -1.00 9.96
CA PHE A 103 -4.61 -0.90 8.79
C PHE A 103 -4.17 -2.27 8.24
N ILE A 104 -3.88 -2.27 6.94
CA ILE A 104 -3.07 -3.29 6.29
C ILE A 104 -1.88 -2.55 5.69
N SER A 105 -0.71 -2.62 6.34
CA SER A 105 0.53 -2.13 5.73
C SER A 105 1.04 -3.17 4.75
N CYS A 106 1.42 -2.76 3.53
CA CYS A 106 1.81 -3.72 2.52
C CYS A 106 2.89 -3.19 1.55
N ILE A 107 3.53 -4.13 0.86
CA ILE A 107 4.46 -3.87 -0.25
C ILE A 107 4.07 -4.80 -1.39
N ARG A 108 3.84 -4.26 -2.59
CA ARG A 108 3.51 -5.06 -3.77
C ARG A 108 4.58 -6.11 -4.05
N LEU A 109 4.15 -7.33 -4.32
CA LEU A 109 5.00 -8.41 -4.83
C LEU A 109 5.08 -8.34 -6.36
N PRO A 110 6.25 -8.62 -6.97
CA PRO A 110 6.32 -8.92 -8.39
C PRO A 110 5.49 -10.16 -8.76
N ASP A 111 4.90 -10.16 -9.95
CA ASP A 111 3.97 -11.21 -10.40
C ASP A 111 4.62 -12.61 -10.54
N PHE A 112 5.96 -12.68 -10.59
CA PHE A 112 6.69 -13.94 -10.63
C PHE A 112 6.79 -14.64 -9.28
N VAL A 113 6.44 -13.97 -8.16
CA VAL A 113 6.53 -14.55 -6.82
C VAL A 113 5.37 -15.48 -6.58
N THR A 114 5.65 -16.76 -6.47
CA THR A 114 4.66 -17.79 -6.11
C THR A 114 4.40 -17.81 -4.60
N ARG A 115 3.40 -18.59 -4.17
CA ARG A 115 3.17 -18.83 -2.74
C ARG A 115 4.37 -19.53 -2.08
N ASP A 116 4.97 -20.48 -2.74
CA ASP A 116 6.13 -21.23 -2.21
C ASP A 116 7.35 -20.30 -2.06
N ASP A 117 7.59 -19.41 -3.02
CA ASP A 117 8.65 -18.41 -2.94
C ASP A 117 8.42 -17.42 -1.80
N PHE A 118 7.16 -17.02 -1.58
CA PHE A 118 6.79 -16.16 -0.46
C PHE A 118 7.04 -16.85 0.88
N ASP A 119 6.59 -18.10 1.05
CA ASP A 119 6.75 -18.86 2.29
C ASP A 119 8.23 -19.13 2.60
N TRP A 120 9.03 -19.41 1.56
CA TRP A 120 10.49 -19.44 1.67
C TRP A 120 11.06 -18.10 2.14
N ALA A 121 10.65 -16.99 1.53
CA ALA A 121 11.16 -15.66 1.85
C ALA A 121 10.83 -15.24 3.29
N VAL A 122 9.64 -15.59 3.78
CA VAL A 122 9.22 -15.38 5.17
C VAL A 122 10.13 -16.16 6.12
N SER A 123 10.35 -17.47 5.86
CA SER A 123 11.19 -18.33 6.68
C SER A 123 12.64 -17.84 6.74
N GLU A 124 13.19 -17.45 5.58
CA GLU A 124 14.56 -16.94 5.46
C GLU A 124 14.73 -15.58 6.15
N ALA A 125 13.74 -14.69 6.02
CA ALA A 125 13.74 -13.40 6.70
C ALA A 125 13.65 -13.56 8.22
N ALA A 126 12.81 -14.46 8.72
CA ALA A 126 12.68 -14.78 10.14
C ALA A 126 14.00 -15.30 10.72
N ALA A 127 14.65 -16.24 10.03
CA ALA A 127 15.93 -16.81 10.45
C ALA A 127 17.04 -15.74 10.53
N LYS A 128 17.11 -14.84 9.54
CA LYS A 128 18.12 -13.78 9.46
C LYS A 128 17.89 -12.66 10.47
N LYS A 129 16.64 -12.22 10.64
CA LYS A 129 16.32 -11.07 11.50
C LYS A 129 16.07 -11.44 12.96
N LYS A 130 15.80 -12.72 13.25
CA LYS A 130 15.42 -13.22 14.57
C LYS A 130 14.19 -12.49 15.13
N LEU A 131 13.23 -12.20 14.28
CA LEU A 131 11.94 -11.59 14.61
C LEU A 131 10.83 -12.60 14.33
N ASP A 132 9.68 -12.42 14.96
CA ASP A 132 8.46 -13.18 14.65
C ASP A 132 7.80 -12.62 13.38
N PHE A 133 7.68 -13.46 12.38
CA PHE A 133 7.03 -13.15 11.10
C PHE A 133 5.65 -13.81 10.97
N SER A 134 5.08 -14.34 12.04
CA SER A 134 3.76 -15.02 12.00
C SER A 134 2.62 -14.13 11.55
N ALA A 135 2.74 -12.81 11.72
CA ALA A 135 1.75 -11.83 11.27
C ALA A 135 1.87 -11.48 9.78
N VAL A 136 2.88 -11.99 9.06
CA VAL A 136 3.09 -11.65 7.65
C VAL A 136 2.27 -12.58 6.77
N GLU A 137 1.45 -12.00 5.89
CA GLU A 137 0.64 -12.74 4.93
C GLU A 137 0.93 -12.34 3.48
N MET A 138 0.69 -13.28 2.55
CA MET A 138 0.56 -12.96 1.14
C MET A 138 -0.90 -12.63 0.87
N LEU A 139 -1.17 -11.36 0.59
CA LEU A 139 -2.51 -10.83 0.37
C LEU A 139 -2.70 -10.53 -1.12
N LYS A 140 -3.81 -11.03 -1.69
CA LYS A 140 -4.26 -10.61 -3.03
C LYS A 140 -5.41 -9.63 -2.88
N VAL A 141 -5.27 -8.46 -3.50
CA VAL A 141 -6.29 -7.40 -3.50
C VAL A 141 -6.75 -7.14 -4.91
N ASP A 142 -8.07 -7.07 -5.10
CA ASP A 142 -8.73 -6.63 -6.32
C ASP A 142 -9.52 -5.36 -6.00
N GLU A 143 -8.92 -4.21 -6.29
CA GLU A 143 -9.57 -2.92 -6.04
C GLU A 143 -10.59 -2.57 -7.12
N GLY A 144 -10.44 -3.12 -8.33
CA GLY A 144 -11.35 -2.86 -9.45
C GLY A 144 -11.43 -1.38 -9.82
N LEU A 145 -12.65 -0.87 -10.03
CA LEU A 145 -12.88 0.52 -10.43
C LEU A 145 -12.65 1.48 -9.26
N CYS A 146 -11.75 2.44 -9.46
CA CYS A 146 -11.35 3.41 -8.44
C CYS A 146 -11.26 4.83 -9.00
N VAL A 147 -11.40 5.81 -8.14
CA VAL A 147 -10.92 7.18 -8.34
C VAL A 147 -9.63 7.37 -7.57
N GLN A 148 -8.64 8.03 -8.16
CA GLN A 148 -7.36 8.30 -7.52
C GLN A 148 -6.86 9.72 -7.78
N CYS A 149 -5.98 10.19 -6.89
CA CYS A 149 -5.33 11.50 -7.00
C CYS A 149 -3.95 11.48 -6.32
N MET A 150 -3.02 12.31 -6.81
CA MET A 150 -1.79 12.61 -6.06
C MET A 150 -2.10 13.68 -5.01
N HIS A 151 -1.99 13.31 -3.75
CA HIS A 151 -1.94 14.27 -2.65
C HIS A 151 -0.50 14.79 -2.46
N THR A 152 -0.35 16.09 -2.26
CA THR A 152 0.94 16.69 -1.89
C THR A 152 0.73 17.51 -0.64
N GLY A 153 1.38 17.10 0.46
CA GLY A 153 1.21 17.72 1.77
C GLY A 153 1.22 16.70 2.90
N PRO A 154 0.98 17.16 4.14
CA PRO A 154 0.86 16.29 5.31
C PRO A 154 -0.41 15.42 5.22
N TYR A 155 -0.37 14.22 5.78
CA TYR A 155 -1.50 13.27 5.77
C TYR A 155 -2.79 13.87 6.34
N ASP A 156 -2.71 14.71 7.38
CA ASP A 156 -3.89 15.39 7.95
C ASP A 156 -4.54 16.39 6.97
N GLY A 157 -3.90 16.69 5.83
CA GLY A 157 -4.43 17.51 4.74
C GLY A 157 -5.17 16.73 3.64
N GLU A 158 -5.21 15.42 3.71
CA GLU A 158 -5.84 14.54 2.72
C GLU A 158 -7.34 14.74 2.51
N PRO A 159 -8.14 15.14 3.53
CA PRO A 159 -9.58 15.34 3.35
C PRO A 159 -9.95 16.22 2.15
N ALA A 160 -9.22 17.31 1.91
CA ALA A 160 -9.49 18.19 0.76
C ALA A 160 -9.23 17.50 -0.60
N THR A 161 -8.24 16.61 -0.67
CA THR A 161 -7.97 15.81 -1.87
C THR A 161 -9.04 14.74 -2.07
N ILE A 162 -9.49 14.11 -0.99
CA ILE A 162 -10.57 13.11 -0.97
C ILE A 162 -11.88 13.74 -1.46
N ASP A 163 -12.24 14.92 -0.95
CA ASP A 163 -13.43 15.66 -1.38
C ASP A 163 -13.40 15.95 -2.90
N ALA A 164 -12.24 16.39 -3.42
CA ALA A 164 -12.07 16.61 -4.84
C ALA A 164 -12.18 15.32 -5.67
N MET A 165 -11.69 14.19 -5.16
CA MET A 165 -11.83 12.86 -5.79
C MET A 165 -13.29 12.44 -5.85
N HIS A 166 -14.05 12.57 -4.77
CA HIS A 166 -15.46 12.20 -4.70
C HIS A 166 -16.31 13.12 -5.59
N ALA A 167 -16.05 14.43 -5.61
CA ALA A 167 -16.73 15.37 -6.52
C ALA A 167 -16.51 14.99 -7.99
N CYS A 168 -15.26 14.71 -8.38
CA CYS A 168 -14.93 14.27 -9.75
C CYS A 168 -15.61 12.94 -10.12
N ALA A 169 -15.72 12.00 -9.20
CA ALA A 169 -16.41 10.74 -9.41
C ALA A 169 -17.93 10.97 -9.61
N ALA A 170 -18.54 11.80 -8.74
CA ALA A 170 -19.97 12.13 -8.81
C ALA A 170 -20.35 12.84 -10.13
N GLU A 171 -19.53 13.79 -10.61
CA GLU A 171 -19.71 14.46 -11.90
C GLU A 171 -19.73 13.49 -13.10
N GLN A 172 -19.08 12.31 -12.93
CA GLN A 172 -19.01 11.27 -13.97
C GLN A 172 -20.00 10.13 -13.74
N GLY A 173 -20.93 10.25 -12.77
CA GLY A 173 -21.97 9.26 -12.51
C GLY A 173 -21.53 8.10 -11.63
N TYR A 174 -20.54 8.32 -10.76
CA TYR A 174 -20.06 7.30 -9.81
C TYR A 174 -20.24 7.75 -8.37
N ALA A 175 -20.40 6.77 -7.48
CA ALA A 175 -20.43 6.95 -6.03
C ALA A 175 -19.33 6.10 -5.35
N PRO A 176 -18.86 6.47 -4.15
CA PRO A 176 -17.98 5.62 -3.34
C PRO A 176 -18.58 4.23 -3.10
N ASP A 177 -17.71 3.20 -3.06
CA ASP A 177 -18.10 1.80 -2.89
C ASP A 177 -17.21 1.08 -1.87
N PHE A 178 -17.10 1.68 -0.69
CA PHE A 178 -16.34 1.10 0.42
C PHE A 178 -16.99 -0.14 1.00
N SER A 179 -16.15 -1.08 1.45
CA SER A 179 -16.52 -2.31 2.13
C SER A 179 -15.30 -2.89 2.83
N GLU A 180 -15.44 -3.97 3.59
CA GLU A 180 -14.31 -4.69 4.20
C GLU A 180 -13.27 -5.19 3.18
N ALA A 181 -13.65 -5.34 1.91
CA ALA A 181 -12.76 -5.76 0.83
C ALA A 181 -12.24 -4.60 -0.02
N ARG A 182 -12.82 -3.40 0.10
CA ARG A 182 -12.53 -2.22 -0.72
C ARG A 182 -12.38 -0.99 0.17
N LEU A 183 -11.16 -0.68 0.52
CA LEU A 183 -10.80 0.27 1.59
C LEU A 183 -10.20 1.56 1.01
N HIS A 184 -10.00 2.55 1.87
CA HIS A 184 -9.14 3.69 1.59
C HIS A 184 -7.70 3.21 1.42
N HIS A 185 -7.09 3.51 0.29
CA HIS A 185 -5.74 3.05 -0.06
C HIS A 185 -4.78 4.22 -0.27
N GLU A 186 -3.65 4.15 0.39
CA GLU A 186 -2.56 5.12 0.29
C GLU A 186 -1.27 4.47 -0.21
N ILE A 187 -0.58 5.12 -1.16
CA ILE A 187 0.73 4.69 -1.67
C ILE A 187 1.75 5.78 -1.35
N TYR A 188 2.73 5.46 -0.51
CA TYR A 188 3.68 6.43 0.02
C TYR A 188 4.89 6.59 -0.89
N LEU A 189 4.97 7.70 -1.62
CA LEU A 189 6.06 7.97 -2.57
C LEU A 189 7.22 8.74 -1.94
N SER A 190 7.01 9.32 -0.78
CA SER A 190 8.00 10.06 -0.01
C SER A 190 8.27 9.39 1.33
N ASP A 191 9.53 9.43 1.78
CA ASP A 191 9.90 9.03 3.15
C ASP A 191 9.71 10.23 4.09
N PRO A 192 8.72 10.19 5.03
CA PRO A 192 8.44 11.32 5.92
C PRO A 192 9.61 11.68 6.86
N ARG A 193 10.59 10.78 7.01
CA ARG A 193 11.80 11.04 7.80
C ARG A 193 12.82 11.89 7.05
N LYS A 194 12.66 12.04 5.72
CA LYS A 194 13.62 12.70 4.81
C LYS A 194 13.00 13.83 4.01
N CYS A 195 11.70 13.97 4.02
CA CYS A 195 10.94 14.93 3.24
C CYS A 195 10.19 15.86 4.18
N ALA A 196 10.22 17.16 3.90
CA ALA A 196 9.42 18.13 4.65
C ALA A 196 7.92 17.84 4.45
N PRO A 197 7.07 17.99 5.50
CA PRO A 197 5.66 17.57 5.45
C PRO A 197 4.90 18.13 4.24
N GLU A 198 5.11 19.40 3.89
CA GLU A 198 4.44 20.05 2.76
C GLU A 198 4.87 19.53 1.37
N LYS A 199 5.90 18.68 1.31
CA LYS A 199 6.43 18.06 0.08
C LYS A 199 6.17 16.55 0.01
N LEU A 200 5.53 15.99 1.01
CA LEU A 200 5.14 14.58 1.00
C LEU A 200 4.23 14.33 -0.19
N LYS A 201 4.37 13.15 -0.79
CA LYS A 201 3.56 12.70 -1.93
C LYS A 201 2.97 11.35 -1.61
N THR A 202 1.65 11.30 -1.63
CA THR A 202 0.84 10.09 -1.42
C THR A 202 -0.14 9.95 -2.58
N VAL A 203 -0.20 8.78 -3.20
CA VAL A 203 -1.35 8.47 -4.07
C VAL A 203 -2.48 8.01 -3.17
N ILE A 204 -3.61 8.69 -3.23
CA ILE A 204 -4.84 8.28 -2.56
C ILE A 204 -5.74 7.62 -3.60
N ARG A 205 -6.37 6.50 -3.23
CA ARG A 205 -7.24 5.72 -4.09
C ARG A 205 -8.47 5.27 -3.33
N HIS A 206 -9.64 5.51 -3.91
CA HIS A 206 -10.94 5.12 -3.35
C HIS A 206 -11.73 4.27 -4.33
N PRO A 207 -12.36 3.19 -3.87
CA PRO A 207 -13.23 2.38 -4.70
C PRO A 207 -14.51 3.13 -5.04
N ILE A 208 -14.98 2.95 -6.28
CA ILE A 208 -16.22 3.57 -6.77
C ILE A 208 -17.06 2.57 -7.55
N LYS A 209 -18.35 2.87 -7.70
CA LYS A 209 -19.31 2.14 -8.54
C LYS A 209 -20.22 3.11 -9.30
N PRO A 210 -20.80 2.71 -10.44
CA PRO A 210 -21.84 3.48 -11.11
C PRO A 210 -23.03 3.74 -10.16
N ILE A 211 -23.66 4.94 -10.30
CA ILE A 211 -24.88 5.32 -9.59
C ILE A 211 -26.09 4.69 -10.27
#